data_8d8802705c8e7ffb89d3da6639e58e5b
#
_entry.id   8d8802705c8e7ffb89d3da6639e58e5b
#
_cell.length_a   1.000
_cell.length_b   1.000
_cell.length_c   1.000
_cell.angle_alpha   90.00
_cell.angle_beta   90.00
_cell.angle_gamma   90.00
#
_symmetry.space_group_name_H-M   'P 1'
#
loop_
_entity.id
_entity.type
_entity.pdbx_description
1 polymer ?
#
loop_
_entity_poly.entity_id
_entity_poly.type
_entity_poly.pdbx_seq_one_letter_code
_entity_poly.pdbx_strand_id
1 'polypeptide(L)'
;EVLGPTEMEELGLGMLLGVARGSAESPKLIVMHHRPKGAPKAPVLGLVGKGITFDSGGISLKPAESMERMKDDMAGGAAVLCAMRAIDQLNVPIHVIGIVPATENLPGGRAIKPGDVLQSAAGKTVEIINTDAEGRLVLGDALWYAKRCGATHLVDVATLTGGCIVALGTITSGLFGTPGVWVDAVKRAAEVAGDQVWELPVFDEYKQQIDSEIADVKN
;
A
#
# COMPACT_ATOMS: atom_id res chain seq x y z
N GLU A 1 4.18 15.41 -7.50
CA GLU A 1 5.30 14.76 -8.19
C GLU A 1 4.89 13.38 -8.67
N VAL A 2 5.50 12.90 -9.75
CA VAL A 2 5.35 11.52 -10.22
C VAL A 2 6.75 10.99 -10.50
N LEU A 3 7.18 10.04 -9.67
CA LEU A 3 8.50 9.43 -9.80
C LEU A 3 8.41 8.23 -10.75
N GLY A 4 9.41 8.10 -11.63
CA GLY A 4 9.58 6.98 -12.54
C GLY A 4 10.58 5.94 -12.02
N PRO A 5 10.89 4.90 -12.85
CA PRO A 5 11.81 3.84 -12.45
C PRO A 5 13.18 4.35 -12.01
N THR A 6 13.76 5.35 -12.67
CA THR A 6 15.09 5.88 -12.34
C THR A 6 15.13 6.46 -10.93
N GLU A 7 14.16 7.31 -10.59
CA GLU A 7 14.06 7.89 -9.25
C GLU A 7 13.75 6.83 -8.19
N MET A 8 12.98 5.80 -8.55
CA MET A 8 12.69 4.68 -7.65
C MET A 8 13.94 3.84 -7.38
N GLU A 9 14.80 3.62 -8.39
CA GLU A 9 16.09 2.94 -8.24
C GLU A 9 17.01 3.72 -7.32
N GLU A 10 17.12 5.03 -7.49
CA GLU A 10 17.92 5.91 -6.64
C GLU A 10 17.42 5.92 -5.19
N LEU A 11 16.13 5.75 -4.98
CA LEU A 11 15.50 5.66 -3.66
C LEU A 11 15.55 4.25 -3.06
N GLY A 12 15.93 3.23 -3.84
CA GLY A 12 15.97 1.84 -3.40
C GLY A 12 14.59 1.19 -3.22
N LEU A 13 13.57 1.63 -3.96
CA LEU A 13 12.19 1.09 -3.90
C LEU A 13 12.13 -0.29 -4.59
N GLY A 14 12.93 -1.24 -4.11
CA GLY A 14 13.17 -2.52 -4.78
C GLY A 14 11.96 -3.46 -4.76
N MET A 15 11.05 -3.33 -3.79
CA MET A 15 9.82 -4.13 -3.77
C MET A 15 8.83 -3.64 -4.83
N LEU A 16 8.61 -2.32 -4.95
CA LEU A 16 7.75 -1.74 -5.99
C LEU A 16 8.29 -2.06 -7.40
N LEU A 17 9.59 -1.83 -7.62
CA LEU A 17 10.26 -2.18 -8.88
C LEU A 17 10.20 -3.67 -9.17
N GLY A 18 10.31 -4.51 -8.13
CA GLY A 18 10.22 -5.97 -8.26
C GLY A 18 8.86 -6.41 -8.81
N VAL A 19 7.77 -5.92 -8.22
CA VAL A 19 6.40 -6.22 -8.69
C VAL A 19 6.21 -5.80 -10.14
N ALA A 20 6.73 -4.63 -10.52
CA ALA A 20 6.59 -4.07 -11.85
C ALA A 20 7.29 -4.86 -12.97
N ARG A 21 8.26 -5.72 -12.66
CA ARG A 21 9.12 -6.38 -13.66
C ARG A 21 8.38 -7.21 -14.69
N GLY A 22 7.20 -7.72 -14.36
CA GLY A 22 6.39 -8.53 -15.27
C GLY A 22 5.65 -7.73 -16.32
N SER A 23 5.41 -6.45 -16.09
CA SER A 23 4.68 -5.56 -17.01
C SER A 23 5.59 -4.93 -18.06
N ALA A 24 5.01 -4.58 -19.20
CA ALA A 24 5.64 -3.69 -20.19
C ALA A 24 5.47 -2.21 -19.81
N GLU A 25 4.46 -1.91 -18.98
CA GLU A 25 4.18 -0.55 -18.52
C GLU A 25 5.11 -0.15 -17.36
N SER A 26 5.65 1.06 -17.42
CA SER A 26 6.54 1.57 -16.38
C SER A 26 5.77 1.92 -15.10
N PRO A 27 6.23 1.46 -13.92
CA PRO A 27 5.61 1.85 -12.65
C PRO A 27 5.73 3.36 -12.40
N LYS A 28 4.84 3.88 -11.57
CA LYS A 28 4.84 5.27 -11.11
C LYS A 28 4.62 5.32 -9.61
N LEU A 29 5.36 6.19 -8.92
CA LEU A 29 5.03 6.58 -7.56
C LEU A 29 4.47 8.00 -7.59
N ILE A 30 3.17 8.12 -7.34
CA ILE A 30 2.47 9.41 -7.31
C ILE A 30 2.59 9.97 -5.90
N VAL A 31 3.15 11.19 -5.78
CA VAL A 31 3.38 11.87 -4.50
C VAL A 31 2.67 13.21 -4.51
N MET A 32 1.82 13.43 -3.54
CA MET A 32 1.03 14.64 -3.38
C MET A 32 1.30 15.27 -2.02
N HIS A 33 1.42 16.59 -1.98
CA HIS A 33 1.62 17.35 -0.74
C HIS A 33 0.56 18.43 -0.61
N HIS A 34 -0.18 18.40 0.49
CA HIS A 34 -1.00 19.51 0.94
C HIS A 34 -0.28 20.20 2.11
N ARG A 35 0.11 21.47 1.90
CA ARG A 35 0.89 22.28 2.86
C ARG A 35 0.28 23.67 3.01
N PRO A 36 -0.86 23.83 3.68
CA PRO A 36 -1.54 25.12 3.80
C PRO A 36 -0.71 26.08 4.65
N LYS A 37 -0.78 27.38 4.31
CA LYS A 37 -0.08 28.42 5.09
C LYS A 37 -0.61 28.45 6.52
N GLY A 38 0.31 28.52 7.48
CA GLY A 38 -0.04 28.61 8.90
C GLY A 38 -0.40 27.29 9.58
N ALA A 39 -0.40 26.17 8.85
CA ALA A 39 -0.59 24.87 9.48
C ALA A 39 0.57 24.55 10.44
N PRO A 40 0.30 23.85 11.55
CA PRO A 40 1.35 23.41 12.46
C PRO A 40 2.30 22.45 11.74
N LYS A 41 3.59 22.46 12.14
CA LYS A 41 4.60 21.56 11.54
C LYS A 41 4.30 20.07 11.77
N ALA A 42 3.56 19.76 12.83
CA ALA A 42 3.13 18.41 13.20
C ALA A 42 1.75 18.49 13.87
N PRO A 43 0.90 17.45 13.79
CA PRO A 43 1.17 16.19 13.05
C PRO A 43 1.16 16.35 11.52
N VAL A 44 1.81 15.42 10.83
CA VAL A 44 1.74 15.28 9.37
C VAL A 44 1.06 13.94 9.06
N LEU A 45 -0.08 13.97 8.39
CA LEU A 45 -0.83 12.78 8.01
C LEU A 45 -0.29 12.23 6.69
N GLY A 46 0.10 10.97 6.66
CA GLY A 46 0.42 10.22 5.44
C GLY A 46 -0.75 9.32 5.06
N LEU A 47 -1.28 9.50 3.86
CA LEU A 47 -2.28 8.63 3.24
C LEU A 47 -1.60 7.83 2.13
N VAL A 48 -1.62 6.51 2.22
CA VAL A 48 -1.00 5.63 1.24
C VAL A 48 -2.08 4.74 0.62
N GLY A 49 -2.14 4.67 -0.71
CA GLY A 49 -3.17 3.89 -1.40
C GLY A 49 -2.59 2.87 -2.36
N LYS A 50 -2.97 1.59 -2.24
CA LYS A 50 -2.61 0.56 -3.22
C LYS A 50 -3.10 0.95 -4.61
N GLY A 51 -2.19 0.99 -5.58
CA GLY A 51 -2.46 1.42 -6.94
C GLY A 51 -2.12 0.35 -7.99
N ILE A 52 -2.44 -0.93 -7.73
CA ILE A 52 -2.25 -1.99 -8.72
C ILE A 52 -3.33 -1.86 -9.80
N THR A 53 -2.92 -1.40 -10.98
CA THR A 53 -3.86 -1.06 -12.07
C THR A 53 -4.41 -2.30 -12.77
N PHE A 54 -3.71 -3.42 -12.69
CA PHE A 54 -4.20 -4.76 -12.99
C PHE A 54 -3.40 -5.81 -12.22
N ASP A 55 -4.09 -6.72 -11.55
CA ASP A 55 -3.48 -7.80 -10.77
C ASP A 55 -3.84 -9.17 -11.34
N SER A 56 -2.93 -9.76 -12.10
CA SER A 56 -3.06 -11.14 -12.57
C SER A 56 -2.55 -12.18 -11.56
N GLY A 57 -1.94 -11.73 -10.45
CA GLY A 57 -1.19 -12.57 -9.52
C GLY A 57 0.28 -12.75 -9.89
N GLY A 58 0.70 -12.29 -11.07
CA GLY A 58 2.04 -12.52 -11.59
C GLY A 58 2.28 -13.99 -11.94
N ILE A 59 3.44 -14.55 -11.57
CA ILE A 59 3.75 -15.99 -11.80
C ILE A 59 2.83 -16.90 -10.96
N SER A 60 2.42 -16.47 -9.76
CA SER A 60 1.37 -17.13 -8.97
C SER A 60 -0.01 -16.74 -9.54
N LEU A 61 -0.27 -17.14 -10.76
CA LEU A 61 -1.39 -16.68 -11.59
C LEU A 61 -2.74 -16.99 -10.94
N LYS A 62 -3.60 -15.98 -10.87
CA LYS A 62 -4.99 -16.12 -10.42
C LYS A 62 -5.79 -17.03 -11.37
N PRO A 63 -6.84 -17.71 -10.88
CA PRO A 63 -7.84 -18.32 -11.76
C PRO A 63 -8.43 -17.30 -12.73
N ALA A 64 -8.78 -17.75 -13.95
CA ALA A 64 -9.36 -16.87 -14.96
C ALA A 64 -10.73 -16.30 -14.55
N GLU A 65 -11.47 -17.02 -13.68
CA GLU A 65 -12.77 -16.60 -13.18
C GLU A 65 -12.67 -15.29 -12.42
N SER A 66 -13.42 -14.28 -12.87
CA SER A 66 -13.47 -12.92 -12.31
C SER A 66 -12.14 -12.14 -12.37
N MET A 67 -11.13 -12.60 -13.13
CA MET A 67 -9.87 -11.89 -13.25
C MET A 67 -10.05 -10.50 -13.91
N GLU A 68 -11.07 -10.32 -14.76
CA GLU A 68 -11.40 -9.03 -15.35
C GLU A 68 -11.73 -7.92 -14.32
N ARG A 69 -12.07 -8.32 -13.09
CA ARG A 69 -12.33 -7.39 -11.98
C ARG A 69 -11.04 -6.85 -11.36
N MET A 70 -9.90 -7.46 -11.64
CA MET A 70 -8.62 -7.06 -11.04
C MET A 70 -8.11 -5.68 -11.50
N LYS A 71 -8.81 -5.02 -12.41
CA LYS A 71 -8.68 -3.59 -12.69
C LYS A 71 -9.15 -2.70 -11.51
N ASP A 72 -9.86 -3.28 -10.53
CA ASP A 72 -10.33 -2.59 -9.33
C ASP A 72 -9.26 -2.58 -8.22
N ASP A 73 -8.13 -3.27 -8.42
CA ASP A 73 -7.08 -3.45 -7.40
C ASP A 73 -6.26 -2.18 -7.11
N MET A 74 -6.73 -1.07 -7.67
CA MET A 74 -6.24 0.29 -7.44
C MET A 74 -7.23 1.17 -6.66
N ALA A 75 -8.30 0.61 -6.12
CA ALA A 75 -9.34 1.39 -5.44
C ALA A 75 -8.79 2.17 -4.22
N GLY A 76 -7.82 1.60 -3.49
CA GLY A 76 -7.13 2.30 -2.41
C GLY A 76 -6.38 3.54 -2.90
N GLY A 77 -5.67 3.42 -4.02
CA GLY A 77 -4.99 4.55 -4.67
C GLY A 77 -5.97 5.61 -5.15
N ALA A 78 -7.08 5.20 -5.76
CA ALA A 78 -8.14 6.12 -6.19
C ALA A 78 -8.75 6.87 -5.00
N ALA A 79 -9.01 6.18 -3.88
CA ALA A 79 -9.51 6.81 -2.66
C ALA A 79 -8.55 7.87 -2.13
N VAL A 80 -7.23 7.58 -2.09
CA VAL A 80 -6.21 8.55 -1.65
C VAL A 80 -6.13 9.75 -2.61
N LEU A 81 -6.17 9.54 -3.93
CA LEU A 81 -6.17 10.63 -4.92
C LEU A 81 -7.37 11.56 -4.72
N CYS A 82 -8.57 10.99 -4.56
CA CYS A 82 -9.80 11.76 -4.34
C CYS A 82 -9.79 12.48 -2.98
N ALA A 83 -9.30 11.81 -1.92
CA ALA A 83 -9.17 12.43 -0.60
C ALA A 83 -8.21 13.62 -0.63
N MET A 84 -7.05 13.49 -1.26
CA MET A 84 -6.08 14.58 -1.39
C MET A 84 -6.65 15.78 -2.15
N ARG A 85 -7.43 15.54 -3.21
CA ARG A 85 -8.15 16.60 -3.92
C ARG A 85 -9.15 17.31 -3.02
N ALA A 86 -9.95 16.57 -2.24
CA ALA A 86 -10.92 17.14 -1.31
C ALA A 86 -10.25 17.93 -0.18
N ILE A 87 -9.17 17.41 0.39
CA ILE A 87 -8.35 18.05 1.42
C ILE A 87 -7.84 19.41 0.93
N ASP A 88 -7.35 19.47 -0.30
CA ASP A 88 -6.84 20.70 -0.91
C ASP A 88 -7.96 21.70 -1.15
N GLN A 89 -9.09 21.29 -1.75
CA GLN A 89 -10.25 22.14 -2.02
C GLN A 89 -10.87 22.70 -0.73
N LEU A 90 -10.89 21.92 0.35
CA LEU A 90 -11.39 22.33 1.65
C LEU A 90 -10.37 23.14 2.46
N ASN A 91 -9.15 23.26 1.97
CA ASN A 91 -8.02 23.90 2.64
C ASN A 91 -7.87 23.44 4.10
N VAL A 92 -7.88 22.12 4.30
CA VAL A 92 -7.80 21.51 5.64
C VAL A 92 -6.53 21.97 6.36
N PRO A 93 -6.58 22.49 7.61
CA PRO A 93 -5.48 23.20 8.25
C PRO A 93 -4.41 22.26 8.87
N ILE A 94 -4.06 21.18 8.17
CA ILE A 94 -2.99 20.24 8.55
C ILE A 94 -2.13 19.90 7.34
N HIS A 95 -0.89 19.44 7.58
CA HIS A 95 -0.06 18.90 6.52
C HIS A 95 -0.49 17.47 6.19
N VAL A 96 -0.71 17.19 4.91
CA VAL A 96 -1.05 15.84 4.42
C VAL A 96 -0.15 15.45 3.26
N ILE A 97 0.28 14.21 3.26
CA ILE A 97 1.07 13.59 2.19
C ILE A 97 0.24 12.42 1.66
N GLY A 98 -0.07 12.45 0.36
CA GLY A 98 -0.71 11.33 -0.33
C GLY A 98 0.30 10.58 -1.19
N ILE A 99 0.34 9.25 -1.11
CA ILE A 99 1.25 8.42 -1.91
C ILE A 99 0.48 7.27 -2.54
N VAL A 100 0.69 7.08 -3.85
CA VAL A 100 0.09 5.97 -4.59
C VAL A 100 1.18 5.26 -5.41
N PRO A 101 1.62 4.07 -5.00
CA PRO A 101 2.45 3.20 -5.83
C PRO A 101 1.58 2.57 -6.92
N ALA A 102 1.78 2.99 -8.17
CA ALA A 102 0.99 2.56 -9.32
C ALA A 102 1.81 1.64 -10.23
N THR A 103 1.34 0.42 -10.42
CA THR A 103 1.95 -0.59 -11.31
C THR A 103 0.95 -1.67 -11.66
N GLU A 104 1.29 -2.52 -12.63
CA GLU A 104 0.62 -3.80 -12.87
C GLU A 104 1.39 -4.94 -12.22
N ASN A 105 0.70 -6.01 -11.85
CA ASN A 105 1.28 -7.29 -11.45
C ASN A 105 0.97 -8.33 -12.52
N LEU A 106 1.91 -8.56 -13.43
CA LEU A 106 1.74 -9.44 -14.58
C LEU A 106 2.82 -10.54 -14.64
N PRO A 107 2.51 -11.71 -15.23
CA PRO A 107 3.52 -12.68 -15.63
C PRO A 107 4.32 -12.12 -16.80
N GLY A 108 5.60 -12.47 -16.85
CA GLY A 108 6.49 -12.04 -17.94
C GLY A 108 7.87 -12.65 -17.82
N GLY A 109 8.67 -12.54 -18.85
CA GLY A 109 10.02 -13.09 -18.86
C GLY A 109 10.97 -12.49 -17.82
N ARG A 110 10.61 -11.35 -17.23
CA ARG A 110 11.38 -10.66 -16.19
C ARG A 110 10.66 -10.60 -14.86
N ALA A 111 9.44 -11.18 -14.77
CA ALA A 111 8.64 -11.15 -13.54
C ALA A 111 9.38 -11.82 -12.38
N ILE A 112 9.11 -11.33 -11.19
CA ILE A 112 9.56 -12.00 -9.95
C ILE A 112 8.91 -13.37 -9.83
N LYS A 113 9.60 -14.28 -9.17
CA LYS A 113 9.20 -15.68 -8.99
C LYS A 113 9.17 -16.03 -7.51
N PRO A 114 8.34 -16.95 -7.08
CA PRO A 114 8.48 -17.58 -5.78
C PRO A 114 9.92 -18.08 -5.56
N GLY A 115 10.49 -17.74 -4.39
CA GLY A 115 11.90 -17.99 -4.04
C GLY A 115 12.86 -16.83 -4.35
N ASP A 116 12.44 -15.81 -5.11
CA ASP A 116 13.23 -14.58 -5.27
C ASP A 116 13.28 -13.80 -3.94
N VAL A 117 14.36 -13.06 -3.73
CA VAL A 117 14.51 -12.15 -2.58
C VAL A 117 14.59 -10.73 -3.10
N LEU A 118 13.72 -9.86 -2.60
CA LEU A 118 13.73 -8.43 -2.89
C LEU A 118 14.28 -7.63 -1.71
N GLN A 119 14.92 -6.51 -2.01
CA GLN A 119 15.33 -5.53 -1.00
C GLN A 119 14.33 -4.38 -0.96
N SER A 120 13.82 -4.07 0.23
CA SER A 120 12.97 -2.91 0.45
C SER A 120 13.77 -1.63 0.58
N ALA A 121 13.13 -0.49 0.38
CA ALA A 121 13.73 0.83 0.63
C ALA A 121 14.12 1.04 2.10
N ALA A 122 13.54 0.29 3.03
CA ALA A 122 13.92 0.28 4.44
C ALA A 122 15.19 -0.54 4.72
N GLY A 123 15.81 -1.15 3.70
CA GLY A 123 17.01 -1.97 3.81
C GLY A 123 16.76 -3.42 4.23
N LYS A 124 15.52 -3.82 4.47
CA LYS A 124 15.14 -5.21 4.78
C LYS A 124 14.96 -6.03 3.51
N THR A 125 15.30 -7.31 3.61
CA THR A 125 15.09 -8.28 2.56
C THR A 125 13.75 -9.02 2.75
N VAL A 126 13.08 -9.33 1.65
CA VAL A 126 11.78 -10.02 1.64
C VAL A 126 11.83 -11.19 0.67
N GLU A 127 11.66 -12.41 1.19
CA GLU A 127 11.48 -13.61 0.37
C GLU A 127 10.08 -13.60 -0.25
N ILE A 128 10.00 -13.84 -1.53
CA ILE A 128 8.74 -13.94 -2.27
C ILE A 128 8.27 -15.39 -2.24
N ILE A 129 7.22 -15.66 -1.50
CA ILE A 129 6.57 -16.99 -1.48
C ILE A 129 5.42 -17.01 -2.49
N ASN A 130 4.70 -15.90 -2.61
CA ASN A 130 3.56 -15.79 -3.49
C ASN A 130 3.58 -14.43 -4.20
N THR A 131 3.67 -14.42 -5.52
CA THR A 131 3.67 -13.17 -6.30
C THR A 131 2.29 -12.50 -6.36
N ASP A 132 1.22 -13.18 -5.94
CA ASP A 132 -0.14 -12.62 -5.74
C ASP A 132 -0.30 -11.92 -4.38
N ALA A 133 0.76 -11.84 -3.60
CA ALA A 133 0.86 -11.04 -2.39
C ALA A 133 1.73 -9.78 -2.63
N GLU A 134 1.56 -9.15 -3.77
CA GLU A 134 2.30 -7.99 -4.27
C GLU A 134 1.91 -6.68 -3.56
N GLY A 135 0.65 -6.56 -3.15
CA GLY A 135 0.12 -5.34 -2.54
C GLY A 135 0.90 -4.91 -1.30
N ARG A 136 1.23 -5.85 -0.41
CA ARG A 136 2.07 -5.57 0.78
C ARG A 136 3.48 -5.13 0.42
N LEU A 137 3.99 -5.55 -0.73
CA LEU A 137 5.32 -5.19 -1.21
C LEU A 137 5.35 -3.72 -1.65
N VAL A 138 4.42 -3.33 -2.53
CA VAL A 138 4.34 -1.95 -3.02
C VAL A 138 3.99 -0.97 -1.91
N LEU A 139 3.11 -1.38 -0.97
CA LEU A 139 2.76 -0.56 0.21
C LEU A 139 3.94 -0.42 1.17
N GLY A 140 4.76 -1.45 1.37
CA GLY A 140 5.92 -1.38 2.24
C GLY A 140 6.90 -0.29 1.84
N ASP A 141 7.26 -0.20 0.56
CA ASP A 141 8.11 0.86 0.02
C ASP A 141 7.41 2.24 0.09
N ALA A 142 6.11 2.30 -0.23
CA ALA A 142 5.36 3.55 -0.20
C ALA A 142 5.21 4.11 1.23
N LEU A 143 4.96 3.27 2.22
CA LEU A 143 4.91 3.65 3.63
C LEU A 143 6.26 4.17 4.15
N TRP A 144 7.36 3.50 3.75
CA TRP A 144 8.71 4.00 4.05
C TRP A 144 8.93 5.39 3.43
N TYR A 145 8.53 5.57 2.19
CA TYR A 145 8.69 6.85 1.50
C TYR A 145 7.84 7.95 2.14
N ALA A 146 6.62 7.65 2.58
CA ALA A 146 5.78 8.58 3.34
C ALA A 146 6.47 9.09 4.62
N LYS A 147 7.09 8.17 5.37
CA LYS A 147 7.90 8.53 6.55
C LYS A 147 9.09 9.40 6.18
N ARG A 148 9.80 9.08 5.11
CA ARG A 148 10.92 9.89 4.59
C ARG A 148 10.47 11.29 4.20
N CYS A 149 9.24 11.46 3.70
CA CYS A 149 8.63 12.76 3.41
C CYS A 149 8.17 13.53 4.66
N GLY A 150 8.26 12.92 5.84
CA GLY A 150 7.94 13.54 7.14
C GLY A 150 6.59 13.17 7.73
N ALA A 151 5.89 12.16 7.20
CA ALA A 151 4.65 11.68 7.81
C ALA A 151 4.90 11.14 9.23
N THR A 152 4.08 11.58 10.18
CA THR A 152 4.13 11.18 11.59
C THR A 152 3.00 10.20 11.95
N HIS A 153 1.91 10.25 11.20
CA HIS A 153 0.74 9.38 11.32
C HIS A 153 0.44 8.82 9.93
N LEU A 154 0.20 7.53 9.84
CA LEU A 154 0.00 6.83 8.57
C LEU A 154 -1.35 6.12 8.55
N VAL A 155 -2.04 6.20 7.43
CA VAL A 155 -3.16 5.34 7.07
C VAL A 155 -2.91 4.82 5.67
N ASP A 156 -2.94 3.51 5.48
CA ASP A 156 -2.98 2.93 4.15
C ASP A 156 -4.33 2.30 3.84
N VAL A 157 -4.70 2.36 2.57
CA VAL A 157 -5.97 1.83 2.06
C VAL A 157 -5.68 0.92 0.89
N ALA A 158 -6.16 -0.32 0.97
CA ALA A 158 -5.83 -1.32 -0.04
C ALA A 158 -6.91 -2.39 -0.19
N THR A 159 -7.15 -2.81 -1.41
CA THR A 159 -7.79 -4.07 -1.77
C THR A 159 -6.78 -5.21 -1.56
N LEU A 160 -6.45 -5.48 -0.29
CA LEU A 160 -5.23 -6.20 0.06
C LEU A 160 -5.40 -7.72 0.06
N THR A 161 -6.53 -8.21 0.57
CA THR A 161 -6.74 -9.65 0.72
C THR A 161 -8.21 -10.04 0.71
N GLY A 162 -8.54 -11.10 0.02
CA GLY A 162 -9.86 -11.73 0.09
C GLY A 162 -10.22 -12.27 1.48
N GLY A 163 -9.23 -12.46 2.36
CA GLY A 163 -9.45 -12.85 3.74
C GLY A 163 -10.37 -11.89 4.52
N CYS A 164 -10.29 -10.59 4.25
CA CYS A 164 -11.20 -9.60 4.83
C CYS A 164 -12.66 -9.83 4.38
N ILE A 165 -12.87 -10.13 3.10
CA ILE A 165 -14.22 -10.41 2.58
C ILE A 165 -14.78 -11.69 3.19
N VAL A 166 -13.96 -12.71 3.38
CA VAL A 166 -14.37 -13.96 4.04
C VAL A 166 -14.76 -13.72 5.49
N ALA A 167 -14.00 -12.86 6.20
CA ALA A 167 -14.24 -12.56 7.62
C ALA A 167 -15.39 -11.59 7.87
N LEU A 168 -15.55 -10.55 7.03
CA LEU A 168 -16.39 -9.38 7.31
C LEU A 168 -17.48 -9.14 6.26
N GLY A 169 -17.51 -9.93 5.16
CA GLY A 169 -18.42 -9.68 4.04
C GLY A 169 -17.94 -8.52 3.16
N THR A 170 -18.89 -7.90 2.44
CA THR A 170 -18.59 -6.93 1.38
C THR A 170 -18.86 -5.47 1.76
N ILE A 171 -19.36 -5.23 2.97
CA ILE A 171 -19.79 -3.88 3.42
C ILE A 171 -18.94 -3.32 4.54
N THR A 172 -17.98 -4.08 5.06
CA THR A 172 -17.16 -3.68 6.21
C THR A 172 -15.69 -3.85 5.88
N SER A 173 -14.90 -2.80 6.08
CA SER A 173 -13.45 -2.84 5.89
C SER A 173 -12.76 -3.40 7.14
N GLY A 174 -11.74 -4.24 6.94
CA GLY A 174 -10.86 -4.68 8.03
C GLY A 174 -9.90 -3.57 8.41
N LEU A 175 -9.81 -3.25 9.69
CA LEU A 175 -8.89 -2.27 10.25
C LEU A 175 -7.82 -2.99 11.07
N PHE A 176 -6.56 -2.75 10.76
CA PHE A 176 -5.40 -3.21 11.50
C PHE A 176 -4.54 -2.02 11.86
N GLY A 177 -3.98 -1.95 13.05
CA GLY A 177 -3.14 -0.79 13.35
C GLY A 177 -2.52 -0.76 14.73
N THR A 178 -1.63 0.21 14.90
CA THR A 178 -0.94 0.51 16.16
C THR A 178 -0.47 1.98 16.13
N PRO A 179 -0.37 2.70 17.25
CA PRO A 179 -0.89 2.31 18.58
C PRO A 179 -2.43 2.42 18.64
N GLY A 180 -3.05 1.80 19.64
CA GLY A 180 -4.51 1.77 19.81
C GLY A 180 -5.18 3.15 19.77
N VAL A 181 -4.55 4.19 20.33
CA VAL A 181 -5.08 5.58 20.28
C VAL A 181 -5.23 6.09 18.83
N TRP A 182 -4.36 5.67 17.90
CA TRP A 182 -4.47 6.03 16.50
C TRP A 182 -5.56 5.20 15.79
N VAL A 183 -5.64 3.91 16.11
CA VAL A 183 -6.71 3.03 15.62
C VAL A 183 -8.07 3.57 16.03
N ASP A 184 -8.25 3.96 17.30
CA ASP A 184 -9.50 4.55 17.80
C ASP A 184 -9.83 5.89 17.11
N ALA A 185 -8.82 6.69 16.75
CA ALA A 185 -9.06 7.91 15.99
C ALA A 185 -9.59 7.62 14.59
N VAL A 186 -9.04 6.60 13.90
CA VAL A 186 -9.50 6.15 12.58
C VAL A 186 -10.93 5.58 12.67
N LYS A 187 -11.21 4.75 13.69
CA LYS A 187 -12.57 4.20 13.92
C LYS A 187 -13.61 5.32 14.11
N ARG A 188 -13.30 6.31 14.92
CA ARG A 188 -14.21 7.47 15.11
C ARG A 188 -14.41 8.26 13.82
N ALA A 189 -13.35 8.44 13.03
CA ALA A 189 -13.47 9.13 11.75
C ALA A 189 -14.36 8.34 10.77
N ALA A 190 -14.22 7.03 10.72
CA ALA A 190 -15.04 6.15 9.89
C ALA A 190 -16.53 6.21 10.33
N GLU A 191 -16.80 6.15 11.63
CA GLU A 191 -18.15 6.28 12.17
C GLU A 191 -18.82 7.61 11.77
N VAL A 192 -18.09 8.71 11.90
CA VAL A 192 -18.57 10.05 11.49
C VAL A 192 -18.81 10.12 9.99
N ALA A 193 -17.97 9.47 9.19
CA ALA A 193 -18.10 9.42 7.74
C ALA A 193 -19.20 8.45 7.26
N GLY A 194 -19.72 7.60 8.13
CA GLY A 194 -20.68 6.53 7.76
C GLY A 194 -20.03 5.36 7.05
N ASP A 195 -18.70 5.19 7.16
CA ASP A 195 -17.95 4.06 6.62
C ASP A 195 -17.77 2.98 7.70
N GLN A 196 -18.05 1.73 7.35
CA GLN A 196 -18.01 0.64 8.31
C GLN A 196 -16.61 0.04 8.35
N VAL A 197 -15.99 0.06 9.52
CA VAL A 197 -14.71 -0.59 9.77
C VAL A 197 -14.80 -1.52 10.98
N TRP A 198 -14.06 -2.63 10.94
CA TRP A 198 -13.95 -3.56 12.05
C TRP A 198 -12.49 -3.84 12.36
N GLU A 199 -12.10 -3.59 13.61
CA GLU A 199 -10.73 -3.83 14.05
C GLU A 199 -10.48 -5.34 14.20
N LEU A 200 -9.42 -5.81 13.53
CA LEU A 200 -8.92 -7.17 13.61
C LEU A 200 -7.61 -7.19 14.39
N PRO A 201 -7.35 -8.28 15.15
CA PRO A 201 -6.19 -8.33 16.03
C PRO A 201 -4.87 -8.46 15.26
N VAL A 202 -3.82 -7.87 15.83
CA VAL A 202 -2.42 -8.08 15.41
C VAL A 202 -1.65 -8.56 16.62
N PHE A 203 -1.57 -9.88 16.79
CA PHE A 203 -0.83 -10.50 17.88
C PHE A 203 0.64 -10.71 17.54
N ASP A 204 1.52 -10.61 18.52
CA ASP A 204 2.96 -10.83 18.34
C ASP A 204 3.30 -12.23 17.80
N GLU A 205 2.48 -13.23 18.15
CA GLU A 205 2.60 -14.59 17.67
C GLU A 205 2.50 -14.72 16.14
N TYR A 206 1.80 -13.78 15.49
CA TYR A 206 1.68 -13.78 14.02
C TYR A 206 3.00 -13.46 13.31
N LYS A 207 3.99 -12.88 14.00
CA LYS A 207 5.32 -12.63 13.45
C LYS A 207 5.98 -13.89 12.93
N GLN A 208 5.77 -15.03 13.58
CA GLN A 208 6.31 -16.32 13.16
C GLN A 208 5.83 -16.75 11.77
N GLN A 209 4.66 -16.25 11.33
CA GLN A 209 4.12 -16.60 10.02
C GLN A 209 4.87 -15.93 8.85
N ILE A 210 5.62 -14.88 9.14
CA ILE A 210 6.42 -14.15 8.15
C ILE A 210 7.93 -14.41 8.31
N ASP A 211 8.34 -15.33 9.14
CA ASP A 211 9.75 -15.72 9.29
C ASP A 211 10.25 -16.39 8.00
N SER A 212 11.45 -16.04 7.57
CA SER A 212 12.14 -16.61 6.42
C SER A 212 13.49 -17.17 6.81
N GLU A 213 13.94 -18.24 6.15
CA GLU A 213 15.28 -18.82 6.35
C GLU A 213 16.36 -18.13 5.52
N ILE A 214 15.96 -17.33 4.50
CA ILE A 214 16.88 -16.73 3.52
C ILE A 214 16.77 -15.21 3.41
N ALA A 215 15.82 -14.60 4.12
CA ALA A 215 15.58 -13.16 4.15
C ALA A 215 15.15 -12.69 5.55
N ASP A 216 15.01 -11.39 5.76
CA ASP A 216 14.51 -10.84 7.03
C ASP A 216 13.07 -11.24 7.31
N VAL A 217 12.25 -11.31 6.25
CA VAL A 217 10.84 -11.74 6.30
C VAL A 217 10.43 -12.37 4.97
N LYS A 218 9.26 -13.04 4.94
CA LYS A 218 8.59 -13.46 3.70
C LYS A 218 7.26 -12.74 3.50
N ASN A 219 6.81 -12.67 2.23
CA ASN A 219 5.53 -12.03 1.89
C ASN A 219 4.31 -12.94 2.07
#